data_c3800bcbd0b4283e467f7e2021961d49
#
_entry.id   c3800bcbd0b4283e467f7e2021961d49
#
_cell.length_a   1.000
_cell.length_b   1.000
_cell.length_c   1.000
_cell.angle_alpha   90.00
_cell.angle_beta   90.00
_cell.angle_gamma   90.00
#
_symmetry.space_group_name_H-M   'P 1'
#
loop_
_entity.id
_entity.type
_entity.pdbx_description
1 polymer ?
#
loop_
_entity_poly.entity_id
_entity_poly.type
_entity_poly.pdbx_seq_one_letter_code
_entity_poly.pdbx_strand_id
1 'polypeptide(L)'
;KSVAVVAASIKLLSAEFFSAVGVDINHRVTVAGLDSSASFNSMCMGGKAVSYETDDLRDDVVASILAAQKDDPKIGAVLLECTTLPPFAKDITDQTGLPVFDFIACIEWMHRAIHPKRY
;
A
#
# COMPACT_ATOMS: atom_id res chain seq x y z
N LYS A 1 2.11 -6.69 -16.41
CA LYS A 1 1.75 -5.68 -15.39
C LYS A 1 2.50 -5.99 -14.11
N SER A 2 2.87 -4.95 -13.37
CA SER A 2 3.48 -4.99 -12.04
C SER A 2 2.51 -4.52 -10.96
N VAL A 3 2.88 -4.71 -9.71
CA VAL A 3 2.13 -4.26 -8.53
C VAL A 3 2.97 -3.24 -7.78
N ALA A 4 2.38 -2.10 -7.44
CA ALA A 4 2.97 -1.17 -6.49
C ALA A 4 2.68 -1.67 -5.08
N VAL A 5 3.72 -1.99 -4.31
CA VAL A 5 3.60 -2.33 -2.89
C VAL A 5 3.92 -1.09 -2.06
N VAL A 6 2.91 -0.57 -1.37
CA VAL A 6 3.08 0.61 -0.51
C VAL A 6 3.46 0.16 0.88
N ALA A 7 4.65 0.56 1.30
CA ALA A 7 5.23 0.19 2.58
C ALA A 7 5.70 1.40 3.37
N ALA A 8 5.86 1.23 4.67
CA ALA A 8 6.40 2.24 5.57
C ALA A 8 7.78 2.74 5.11
N SER A 9 8.63 1.84 4.65
CA SER A 9 9.96 2.15 4.13
C SER A 9 10.36 1.14 3.06
N ILE A 10 11.01 1.63 2.01
CA ILE A 10 11.61 0.78 0.95
C ILE A 10 12.58 -0.23 1.57
N LYS A 11 13.28 0.13 2.63
CA LYS A 11 14.29 -0.72 3.29
C LYS A 11 13.72 -1.93 4.01
N LEU A 12 12.43 -1.91 4.36
CA LEU A 12 11.77 -3.01 5.07
C LEU A 12 11.41 -4.17 4.14
N LEU A 13 11.28 -3.93 2.85
CA LEU A 13 10.88 -4.93 1.85
C LEU A 13 12.08 -5.28 0.95
N SER A 14 13.01 -6.08 1.49
CA SER A 14 14.19 -6.55 0.74
C SER A 14 13.83 -7.62 -0.31
N ALA A 15 14.77 -7.85 -1.25
CA ALA A 15 14.61 -8.91 -2.25
C ALA A 15 14.46 -10.30 -1.61
N GLU A 16 15.14 -10.55 -0.49
CA GLU A 16 15.01 -11.80 0.26
C GLU A 16 13.60 -11.97 0.83
N PHE A 17 12.99 -10.89 1.30
CA PHE A 17 11.60 -10.92 1.80
C PHE A 17 10.63 -11.41 0.70
N PHE A 18 10.73 -10.85 -0.49
CA PHE A 18 9.89 -11.26 -1.61
C PHE A 18 10.19 -12.68 -2.10
N SER A 19 11.48 -13.06 -2.16
CA SER A 19 11.86 -14.40 -2.60
C SER A 19 11.40 -15.49 -1.64
N ALA A 20 11.34 -15.21 -0.34
CA ALA A 20 10.84 -16.14 0.68
C ALA A 20 9.37 -16.55 0.46
N VAL A 21 8.58 -15.70 -0.22
CA VAL A 21 7.19 -15.95 -0.60
C VAL A 21 7.03 -16.26 -2.09
N GLY A 22 8.13 -16.53 -2.80
CA GLY A 22 8.12 -16.92 -4.21
C GLY A 22 7.83 -15.78 -5.19
N VAL A 23 8.03 -14.52 -4.78
CA VAL A 23 7.82 -13.35 -5.62
C VAL A 23 9.16 -12.84 -6.17
N ASP A 24 9.26 -12.70 -7.49
CA ASP A 24 10.40 -12.08 -8.15
C ASP A 24 10.19 -10.55 -8.20
N ILE A 25 10.87 -9.85 -7.30
CA ILE A 25 10.79 -8.39 -7.19
C ILE A 25 11.23 -7.68 -8.47
N ASN A 26 12.17 -8.25 -9.23
CA ASN A 26 12.74 -7.56 -10.39
C ASN A 26 11.76 -7.47 -11.58
N HIS A 27 10.72 -8.30 -11.59
CA HIS A 27 9.85 -8.42 -12.75
C HIS A 27 8.41 -7.98 -12.52
N ARG A 28 7.95 -7.90 -11.26
CA ARG A 28 6.52 -7.72 -10.98
C ARG A 28 6.17 -6.82 -9.80
N VAL A 29 7.16 -6.29 -9.12
CA VAL A 29 6.95 -5.47 -7.92
C VAL A 29 7.70 -4.17 -8.04
N THR A 30 7.03 -3.07 -7.71
CA THR A 30 7.64 -1.76 -7.48
C THR A 30 7.29 -1.35 -6.06
N VAL A 31 8.29 -1.13 -5.22
CA VAL A 31 8.06 -0.71 -3.83
C VAL A 31 7.91 0.80 -3.79
N ALA A 32 6.76 1.28 -3.33
CA ALA A 32 6.48 2.68 -3.06
C ALA A 32 6.62 2.92 -1.54
N GLY A 33 7.72 3.51 -1.11
CA GLY A 33 7.98 3.79 0.29
C GLY A 33 7.43 5.12 0.75
N LEU A 34 7.07 5.20 2.02
CA LEU A 34 6.63 6.42 2.69
C LEU A 34 7.76 7.04 3.54
N ASP A 35 9.01 6.72 3.21
CA ASP A 35 10.21 7.17 3.95
C ASP A 35 10.28 8.70 4.07
N SER A 36 9.82 9.43 3.07
CA SER A 36 9.83 10.90 3.03
C SER A 36 8.57 11.55 3.60
N SER A 37 7.53 10.77 3.94
CA SER A 37 6.30 11.30 4.51
C SER A 37 6.49 11.71 5.96
N ALA A 38 6.41 13.01 6.23
CA ALA A 38 6.47 13.53 7.59
C ALA A 38 5.25 13.08 8.41
N SER A 39 4.06 13.06 7.80
CA SER A 39 2.81 12.64 8.41
C SER A 39 2.86 11.16 8.80
N PHE A 40 3.32 10.30 7.89
CA PHE A 40 3.48 8.87 8.16
C PHE A 40 4.50 8.60 9.27
N ASN A 41 5.66 9.25 9.20
CA ASN A 41 6.70 9.11 10.21
C ASN A 41 6.21 9.57 11.59
N SER A 42 5.45 10.66 11.66
CA SER A 42 4.83 11.15 12.90
C SER A 42 3.85 10.14 13.47
N MET A 43 3.01 9.53 12.63
CA MET A 43 2.02 8.53 13.03
C MET A 43 2.68 7.24 13.53
N CYS A 44 3.66 6.70 12.78
CA CYS A 44 4.19 5.36 13.04
C CYS A 44 5.40 5.34 13.97
N MET A 45 6.23 6.39 13.97
CA MET A 45 7.52 6.41 14.66
C MET A 45 7.55 7.38 15.85
N GLY A 46 6.50 8.16 16.02
CA GLY A 46 6.50 9.33 16.89
C GLY A 46 6.40 9.08 18.39
N GLY A 47 6.39 7.87 18.92
CA GLY A 47 6.48 7.54 20.37
C GLY A 47 5.72 8.41 21.39
N LYS A 48 5.20 9.55 20.96
CA LYS A 48 4.31 10.48 21.68
C LYS A 48 3.17 10.81 20.73
N ALA A 49 1.98 11.08 21.26
CA ALA A 49 0.83 11.53 20.49
C ALA A 49 1.17 12.81 19.73
N VAL A 50 1.62 12.65 18.49
CA VAL A 50 1.83 13.74 17.54
C VAL A 50 0.55 13.84 16.73
N SER A 51 -0.05 15.02 16.66
CA SER A 51 -1.16 15.25 15.75
C SER A 51 -0.62 15.25 14.32
N TYR A 52 -1.27 14.52 13.46
CA TYR A 52 -1.08 14.58 12.01
C TYR A 52 -2.43 14.82 11.35
N GLU A 53 -2.42 15.52 10.23
CA GLU A 53 -3.63 15.70 9.45
C GLU A 53 -3.81 14.47 8.55
N THR A 54 -4.99 13.87 8.62
CA THR A 54 -5.32 12.68 7.83
C THR A 54 -5.23 12.94 6.32
N ASP A 55 -5.58 14.16 5.92
CA ASP A 55 -5.51 14.58 4.52
C ASP A 55 -4.07 14.65 4.01
N ASP A 56 -3.12 15.14 4.81
CA ASP A 56 -1.70 15.18 4.45
C ASP A 56 -1.16 13.76 4.27
N LEU A 57 -1.54 12.84 5.16
CA LEU A 57 -1.12 11.44 5.05
C LEU A 57 -1.70 10.77 3.79
N ARG A 58 -2.99 10.99 3.51
CA ARG A 58 -3.63 10.52 2.27
C ARG A 58 -2.88 11.02 1.04
N ASP A 59 -2.58 12.32 1.01
CA ASP A 59 -1.94 12.95 -0.13
C ASP A 59 -0.50 12.45 -0.33
N ASP A 60 0.24 12.22 0.74
CA ASP A 60 1.57 11.60 0.70
C ASP A 60 1.52 10.17 0.13
N VAL A 61 0.53 9.37 0.56
CA VAL A 61 0.34 7.99 0.06
C VAL A 61 0.03 8.00 -1.44
N VAL A 62 -0.91 8.83 -1.87
CA VAL A 62 -1.27 8.96 -3.29
C VAL A 62 -0.08 9.44 -4.11
N ALA A 63 0.63 10.46 -3.64
CA ALA A 63 1.82 10.99 -4.33
C ALA A 63 2.91 9.93 -4.51
N SER A 64 3.15 9.09 -3.50
CA SER A 64 4.09 7.97 -3.59
C SER A 64 3.71 6.97 -4.70
N ILE A 65 2.42 6.64 -4.80
CA ILE A 65 1.93 5.72 -5.83
C ILE A 65 2.02 6.35 -7.23
N LEU A 66 1.64 7.61 -7.37
CA LEU A 66 1.74 8.33 -8.65
C LEU A 66 3.20 8.47 -9.11
N ALA A 67 4.13 8.68 -8.20
CA ALA A 67 5.56 8.65 -8.52
C ALA A 67 5.99 7.28 -9.00
N ALA A 68 5.60 6.21 -8.31
CA ALA A 68 5.89 4.84 -8.73
C ALA A 68 5.29 4.51 -10.11
N GLN A 69 4.07 4.96 -10.43
CA GLN A 69 3.46 4.79 -11.75
C GLN A 69 4.21 5.53 -12.87
N LYS A 70 4.79 6.68 -12.53
CA LYS A 70 5.61 7.45 -13.48
C LYS A 70 6.90 6.71 -13.84
N ASP A 71 7.51 6.06 -12.83
CA ASP A 71 8.75 5.31 -12.99
C ASP A 71 8.50 3.93 -13.63
N ASP A 72 7.38 3.28 -13.29
CA ASP A 72 6.93 2.03 -13.90
C ASP A 72 5.48 2.13 -14.43
N PRO A 73 5.31 2.53 -15.70
CA PRO A 73 3.97 2.61 -16.32
C PRO A 73 3.24 1.26 -16.47
N LYS A 74 3.88 0.14 -16.11
CA LYS A 74 3.28 -1.19 -16.16
C LYS A 74 2.50 -1.51 -14.89
N ILE A 75 2.59 -0.68 -13.84
CA ILE A 75 1.80 -0.86 -12.61
C ILE A 75 0.32 -0.95 -12.98
N GLY A 76 -0.31 -2.01 -12.52
CA GLY A 76 -1.71 -2.30 -12.81
C GLY A 76 -2.54 -2.61 -11.56
N ALA A 77 -1.93 -2.54 -10.38
CA ALA A 77 -2.59 -2.70 -9.09
C ALA A 77 -1.73 -2.10 -7.98
N VAL A 78 -2.36 -1.81 -6.85
CA VAL A 78 -1.70 -1.36 -5.62
C VAL A 78 -1.95 -2.39 -4.52
N LEU A 79 -0.93 -2.71 -3.74
CA LEU A 79 -1.01 -3.48 -2.51
C LEU A 79 -0.57 -2.60 -1.34
N LEU A 80 -1.45 -2.39 -0.37
CA LEU A 80 -1.13 -1.69 0.87
C LEU A 80 -0.60 -2.70 1.89
N GLU A 81 0.71 -2.68 2.10
CA GLU A 81 1.36 -3.59 3.07
C GLU A 81 1.12 -3.11 4.50
N CYS A 82 1.15 -1.80 4.73
CA CYS A 82 0.98 -1.23 6.05
C CYS A 82 -0.49 -1.25 6.50
N THR A 83 -0.73 -1.76 7.72
CA THR A 83 -2.07 -1.93 8.29
C THR A 83 -2.80 -0.62 8.62
N THR A 84 -2.14 0.51 8.54
CA THR A 84 -2.73 1.84 8.78
C THR A 84 -3.23 2.52 7.51
N LEU A 85 -2.95 1.96 6.33
CA LEU A 85 -3.27 2.56 5.04
C LEU A 85 -4.62 2.18 4.41
N PRO A 86 -5.31 1.07 4.79
CA PRO A 86 -6.58 0.70 4.17
C PRO A 86 -7.65 1.81 4.14
N PRO A 87 -7.73 2.74 5.11
CA PRO A 87 -8.69 3.85 5.02
C PRO A 87 -8.55 4.72 3.77
N PHE A 88 -7.39 4.74 3.13
CA PHE A 88 -7.12 5.54 1.92
C PHE A 88 -7.34 4.76 0.61
N ALA A 89 -7.75 3.49 0.66
CA ALA A 89 -7.92 2.64 -0.53
C ALA A 89 -8.85 3.26 -1.57
N LYS A 90 -9.95 3.89 -1.13
CA LYS A 90 -10.90 4.57 -2.02
C LYS A 90 -10.27 5.77 -2.72
N ASP A 91 -9.57 6.63 -1.96
CA ASP A 91 -8.91 7.83 -2.50
C ASP A 91 -7.83 7.44 -3.51
N ILE A 92 -7.06 6.39 -3.22
CA ILE A 92 -6.05 5.85 -4.12
C ILE A 92 -6.71 5.39 -5.43
N THR A 93 -7.79 4.60 -5.35
CA THR A 93 -8.51 4.14 -6.55
C THR A 93 -9.04 5.31 -7.38
N ASP A 94 -9.64 6.31 -6.73
CA ASP A 94 -10.23 7.46 -7.41
C ASP A 94 -9.17 8.31 -8.14
N GLN A 95 -7.98 8.46 -7.56
CA GLN A 95 -6.93 9.31 -8.11
C GLN A 95 -6.00 8.58 -9.10
N THR A 96 -5.82 7.28 -8.93
CA THR A 96 -4.89 6.49 -9.77
C THR A 96 -5.58 5.65 -10.84
N GLY A 97 -6.87 5.37 -10.67
CA GLY A 97 -7.62 4.42 -11.50
C GLY A 97 -7.21 2.96 -11.30
N LEU A 98 -6.42 2.65 -10.27
CA LEU A 98 -5.92 1.29 -10.01
C LEU A 98 -6.77 0.57 -8.97
N PRO A 99 -6.94 -0.77 -9.10
CA PRO A 99 -7.47 -1.59 -8.04
C PRO A 99 -6.47 -1.61 -6.86
N VAL A 100 -7.02 -1.49 -5.64
CA VAL A 100 -6.27 -1.51 -4.40
C VAL A 100 -6.58 -2.77 -3.62
N PHE A 101 -5.56 -3.44 -3.15
CA PHE A 101 -5.61 -4.62 -2.30
C PHE A 101 -4.99 -4.30 -0.94
N ASP A 102 -5.63 -4.75 0.12
CA ASP A 102 -5.18 -4.57 1.49
C ASP A 102 -5.60 -5.77 2.36
N PHE A 103 -5.15 -5.78 3.61
CA PHE A 103 -5.46 -6.88 4.51
C PHE A 103 -6.95 -6.92 4.92
N ILE A 104 -7.65 -5.78 4.95
CA ILE A 104 -9.09 -5.73 5.28
C ILE A 104 -9.87 -6.44 4.17
N ALA A 105 -9.60 -6.09 2.91
CA ALA A 105 -10.22 -6.75 1.75
C ALA A 105 -9.92 -8.26 1.74
N CYS A 106 -8.71 -8.67 2.12
CA CYS A 106 -8.33 -10.08 2.25
C CYS A 106 -9.13 -10.79 3.34
N ILE A 107 -9.27 -10.19 4.53
CA ILE A 107 -10.05 -10.73 5.65
C ILE A 107 -11.53 -10.84 5.26
N GLU A 108 -12.09 -9.82 4.63
CA GLU A 108 -13.48 -9.83 4.17
C GLU A 108 -13.73 -10.94 3.15
N TRP A 109 -12.81 -11.13 2.20
CA TRP A 109 -12.89 -12.21 1.23
C TRP A 109 -12.87 -13.58 1.91
N MET A 110 -11.95 -13.81 2.86
CA MET A 110 -11.88 -15.05 3.63
C MET A 110 -13.15 -15.26 4.47
N HIS A 111 -13.60 -14.22 5.17
CA HIS A 111 -14.84 -14.28 5.95
C HIS A 111 -16.05 -14.64 5.07
N ARG A 112 -16.15 -14.04 3.89
CA ARG A 112 -17.21 -14.34 2.94
C ARG A 112 -17.15 -15.80 2.43
N ALA A 113 -15.96 -16.36 2.27
CA ALA A 113 -15.79 -17.74 1.81
C ALA A 113 -16.32 -18.75 2.84
N ILE A 114 -16.14 -18.48 4.15
CA ILE A 114 -16.63 -19.37 5.23
C ILE A 114 -18.09 -19.07 5.63
N HIS A 115 -18.63 -17.91 5.24
CA HIS A 115 -20.03 -17.51 5.48
C HIS A 115 -20.72 -17.16 4.15
N PRO A 116 -20.94 -18.15 3.25
CA PRO A 116 -21.51 -17.86 1.93
C PRO A 116 -22.96 -17.37 2.06
N LYS A 117 -23.27 -16.29 1.31
CA LYS A 117 -24.64 -15.78 1.22
C LYS A 117 -25.46 -16.63 0.25
N ARG A 118 -26.73 -16.84 0.55
CA ARG A 118 -27.69 -17.35 -0.43
C ARG A 118 -28.12 -16.19 -1.35
N TYR A 119 -28.12 -16.45 -2.64
CA TYR A 119 -28.60 -15.52 -3.67
C TYR A 119 -29.95 -16.00 -4.19
#